data_6c6dc166024334342e3844a9ba3ac247
#
_entry.id   6c6dc166024334342e3844a9ba3ac247
#
_cell.length_a   1.000
_cell.length_b   1.000
_cell.length_c   1.000
_cell.angle_alpha   90.00
_cell.angle_beta   90.00
_cell.angle_gamma   90.00
#
_symmetry.space_group_name_H-M   'P 1'
#
loop_
_entity.id
_entity.type
_entity.pdbx_description
1 polymer ?
#
loop_
_entity_poly.entity_id
_entity_poly.type
_entity_poly.pdbx_seq_one_letter_code
_entity_poly.pdbx_strand_id
1 'polypeptide(L)'
;GPEIVDSAVEVLNKTAEKFGHTFNFTPYLIGGAAIDATGKPLPDETVEGCLASDSVLLGAVGGPKWDNLPGDQRPEKALLGIRAALGLFTNLRPAKLYKALKDSCPLRPDIVENGFDLMMVRELTGGIYFGERGRREGKYGEEAYDTECYSKMEIERIAKVAFETARKRNKNVISIDKANVLESSRLWRATVHEIAKDYPDVTCTDMLVDNAAMQLVKNPAQFDVVVTSNMFGDILSDESSQITGSIGMLPSASLGSTKRGMYEPIHGSAPDIAGQNKANPIATILSASMMLRYSFDLDKEADAIDAAVDKFLEMGYRTADLAGNTGVKPLSTTEVTAKILELL
;
A
#
# COMPACT_ATOMS: atom_id res chain seq x y z
N GLY A 1 15.33 1.62 -0.22
CA GLY A 1 14.56 2.74 0.36
C GLY A 1 15.03 4.08 -0.16
N PRO A 2 16.22 4.58 0.21
CA PRO A 2 16.66 5.94 -0.17
C PRO A 2 16.61 6.21 -1.68
N GLU A 3 17.14 5.32 -2.51
CA GLU A 3 17.21 5.49 -3.98
C GLU A 3 15.84 5.77 -4.64
N ILE A 4 14.79 5.08 -4.19
CA ILE A 4 13.44 5.23 -4.74
C ILE A 4 12.74 6.48 -4.18
N VAL A 5 13.06 6.87 -2.94
CA VAL A 5 12.54 8.11 -2.34
C VAL A 5 13.19 9.31 -3.03
N ASP A 6 14.50 9.28 -3.31
CA ASP A 6 15.18 10.33 -4.06
C ASP A 6 14.53 10.54 -5.43
N SER A 7 14.21 9.46 -6.15
CA SER A 7 13.49 9.52 -7.42
C SER A 7 12.11 10.19 -7.29
N ALA A 8 11.35 9.85 -6.24
CA ALA A 8 10.05 10.46 -6.00
C ALA A 8 10.17 11.95 -5.63
N VAL A 9 11.18 12.32 -4.86
CA VAL A 9 11.48 13.73 -4.52
C VAL A 9 11.84 14.55 -5.76
N GLU A 10 12.65 14.00 -6.69
CA GLU A 10 12.95 14.66 -7.97
C GLU A 10 11.68 14.90 -8.79
N VAL A 11 10.78 13.90 -8.86
CA VAL A 11 9.49 14.02 -9.57
C VAL A 11 8.59 15.05 -8.90
N LEU A 12 8.50 15.08 -7.57
CA LEU A 12 7.75 16.10 -6.83
C LEU A 12 8.30 17.50 -7.07
N ASN A 13 9.62 17.70 -7.06
CA ASN A 13 10.26 18.97 -7.35
C ASN A 13 9.94 19.45 -8.78
N LYS A 14 10.02 18.55 -9.77
CA LYS A 14 9.67 18.88 -11.16
C LYS A 14 8.19 19.24 -11.31
N THR A 15 7.32 18.53 -10.62
CA THR A 15 5.88 18.82 -10.58
C THR A 15 5.62 20.18 -9.93
N ALA A 16 6.30 20.48 -8.81
CA ALA A 16 6.22 21.78 -8.15
C ALA A 16 6.65 22.93 -9.08
N GLU A 17 7.78 22.79 -9.78
CA GLU A 17 8.23 23.76 -10.78
C GLU A 17 7.19 24.02 -11.87
N LYS A 18 6.60 22.94 -12.41
CA LYS A 18 5.61 23.02 -13.50
C LYS A 18 4.31 23.70 -13.09
N PHE A 19 3.84 23.46 -11.87
CA PHE A 19 2.53 23.94 -11.39
C PHE A 19 2.60 25.12 -10.42
N GLY A 20 3.79 25.59 -10.07
CA GLY A 20 4.00 26.77 -9.23
C GLY A 20 3.84 26.50 -7.73
N HIS A 21 4.20 25.31 -7.28
CA HIS A 21 4.21 24.93 -5.86
C HIS A 21 5.63 24.96 -5.28
N THR A 22 5.72 24.87 -3.96
CA THR A 22 6.97 24.67 -3.22
C THR A 22 6.77 23.57 -2.20
N PHE A 23 7.59 22.52 -2.25
CA PHE A 23 7.64 21.46 -1.25
C PHE A 23 8.92 21.58 -0.42
N ASN A 24 8.79 21.46 0.89
CA ASN A 24 9.91 21.42 1.81
C ASN A 24 10.05 20.00 2.35
N PHE A 25 11.20 19.39 2.11
CA PHE A 25 11.49 18.02 2.53
C PHE A 25 12.45 18.02 3.72
N THR A 26 12.08 17.28 4.78
CA THR A 26 12.91 17.08 5.96
C THR A 26 13.12 15.58 6.13
N PRO A 27 14.36 15.06 5.97
CA PRO A 27 14.62 13.63 6.11
C PRO A 27 14.71 13.22 7.57
N TYR A 28 14.11 12.07 7.90
CA TYR A 28 14.19 11.42 9.22
C TYR A 28 14.53 9.95 9.06
N LEU A 29 15.21 9.38 10.06
CA LEU A 29 15.58 7.97 10.09
C LEU A 29 14.46 7.14 10.76
N ILE A 30 14.16 5.97 10.17
CA ILE A 30 13.20 5.01 10.70
C ILE A 30 13.68 3.58 10.39
N GLY A 31 13.23 2.62 11.19
CA GLY A 31 13.50 1.20 10.98
C GLY A 31 14.98 0.84 11.15
N GLY A 32 15.51 0.02 10.25
CA GLY A 32 16.88 -0.46 10.31
C GLY A 32 17.93 0.64 10.29
N ALA A 33 17.75 1.67 9.48
CA ALA A 33 18.66 2.83 9.43
C ALA A 33 18.69 3.58 10.78
N ALA A 34 17.54 3.72 11.42
CA ALA A 34 17.45 4.35 12.75
C ALA A 34 18.09 3.48 13.84
N ILE A 35 17.91 2.15 13.79
CA ILE A 35 18.57 1.20 14.72
C ILE A 35 20.08 1.35 14.61
N ASP A 36 20.64 1.37 13.41
CA ASP A 36 22.07 1.49 13.18
C ASP A 36 22.64 2.83 13.69
N ALA A 37 21.89 3.92 13.56
CA ALA A 37 22.34 5.25 13.94
C ALA A 37 22.12 5.58 15.43
N THR A 38 21.00 5.09 16.03
CA THR A 38 20.52 5.54 17.34
C THR A 38 20.25 4.40 18.33
N GLY A 39 20.25 3.15 17.87
CA GLY A 39 19.84 1.98 18.66
C GLY A 39 18.31 1.83 18.83
N LYS A 40 17.49 2.72 18.28
CA LYS A 40 16.03 2.68 18.35
C LYS A 40 15.42 2.55 16.95
N PRO A 41 14.43 1.67 16.73
CA PRO A 41 13.77 1.55 15.42
C PRO A 41 12.90 2.77 15.04
N LEU A 42 12.37 3.47 16.04
CA LEU A 42 11.58 4.69 15.87
C LEU A 42 12.04 5.75 16.87
N PRO A 43 12.95 6.66 16.47
CA PRO A 43 13.37 7.79 17.30
C PRO A 43 12.23 8.78 17.57
N ASP A 44 12.23 9.40 18.76
CA ASP A 44 11.23 10.40 19.14
C ASP A 44 11.23 11.61 18.17
N GLU A 45 12.42 12.04 17.72
CA GLU A 45 12.60 13.09 16.72
C GLU A 45 11.86 12.77 15.41
N THR A 46 11.89 11.52 14.96
CA THR A 46 11.16 11.08 13.76
C THR A 46 9.65 11.21 13.95
N VAL A 47 9.14 10.79 15.11
CA VAL A 47 7.71 10.93 15.43
C VAL A 47 7.29 12.39 15.47
N GLU A 48 8.05 13.23 16.17
CA GLU A 48 7.79 14.68 16.29
C GLU A 48 7.83 15.35 14.92
N GLY A 49 8.83 15.05 14.10
CA GLY A 49 8.96 15.56 12.74
C GLY A 49 7.81 15.16 11.83
N CYS A 50 7.40 13.90 11.87
CA CYS A 50 6.24 13.42 11.11
C CYS A 50 4.93 14.07 11.58
N LEU A 51 4.75 14.27 12.89
CA LEU A 51 3.59 14.97 13.46
C LEU A 51 3.55 16.46 13.08
N ALA A 52 4.70 17.09 12.91
CA ALA A 52 4.82 18.49 12.49
C ALA A 52 4.68 18.67 10.95
N SER A 53 4.81 17.61 10.18
CA SER A 53 4.71 17.65 8.71
C SER A 53 3.27 17.62 8.22
N ASP A 54 3.01 18.16 7.02
CA ASP A 54 1.71 18.07 6.34
C ASP A 54 1.45 16.66 5.79
N SER A 55 2.51 15.92 5.46
CA SER A 55 2.44 14.55 4.96
C SER A 55 3.78 13.83 5.11
N VAL A 56 3.80 12.51 4.96
CA VAL A 56 5.00 11.67 5.11
C VAL A 56 5.17 10.79 3.88
N LEU A 57 6.36 10.81 3.29
CA LEU A 57 6.76 9.85 2.25
C LEU A 57 7.80 8.90 2.85
N LEU A 58 7.52 7.60 2.82
CA LEU A 58 8.36 6.56 3.38
C LEU A 58 8.94 5.65 2.29
N GLY A 59 10.19 5.25 2.44
CA GLY A 59 10.81 4.25 1.55
C GLY A 59 10.55 2.83 2.03
N ALA A 60 11.49 2.26 2.81
CA ALA A 60 11.37 0.91 3.35
C ALA A 60 12.13 0.78 4.67
N VAL A 61 11.68 -0.10 5.57
CA VAL A 61 12.15 -0.07 6.98
C VAL A 61 13.00 -1.26 7.42
N GLY A 62 12.85 -2.44 6.86
CA GLY A 62 13.39 -3.70 7.37
C GLY A 62 14.51 -4.31 6.55
N GLY A 63 14.94 -5.50 6.95
CA GLY A 63 15.91 -6.33 6.24
C GLY A 63 16.49 -7.43 7.12
N PRO A 64 17.10 -8.48 6.53
CA PRO A 64 17.61 -9.67 7.23
C PRO A 64 18.62 -9.38 8.35
N LYS A 65 19.32 -8.25 8.26
CA LYS A 65 20.29 -7.80 9.27
C LYS A 65 19.68 -7.72 10.67
N TRP A 66 18.38 -7.38 10.78
CA TRP A 66 17.69 -7.13 12.04
C TRP A 66 16.69 -8.21 12.45
N ASP A 67 16.59 -9.32 11.68
CA ASP A 67 15.64 -10.41 11.92
C ASP A 67 15.82 -11.10 13.29
N ASN A 68 17.03 -11.10 13.82
CA ASN A 68 17.35 -11.73 15.11
C ASN A 68 17.11 -10.82 16.32
N LEU A 69 16.65 -9.58 16.13
CA LEU A 69 16.34 -8.68 17.23
C LEU A 69 15.02 -9.10 17.93
N PRO A 70 14.88 -8.82 19.23
CA PRO A 70 13.59 -8.94 19.93
C PRO A 70 12.49 -8.20 19.19
N GLY A 71 11.25 -8.69 19.26
CA GLY A 71 10.14 -8.19 18.46
C GLY A 71 9.85 -6.70 18.63
N ASP A 72 10.09 -6.14 19.81
CA ASP A 72 9.93 -4.71 20.14
C ASP A 72 11.05 -3.81 19.57
N GLN A 73 12.18 -4.42 19.17
CA GLN A 73 13.34 -3.73 18.61
C GLN A 73 13.47 -3.93 17.09
N ARG A 74 12.56 -4.66 16.46
CA ARG A 74 12.58 -4.88 15.00
C ARG A 74 12.15 -3.65 14.22
N PRO A 75 12.65 -3.46 12.98
CA PRO A 75 12.24 -2.36 12.09
C PRO A 75 10.73 -2.26 11.86
N GLU A 76 10.03 -3.39 11.74
CA GLU A 76 8.58 -3.46 11.52
C GLU A 76 7.79 -2.81 12.68
N LYS A 77 8.33 -2.86 13.91
CA LYS A 77 7.73 -2.19 15.06
C LYS A 77 7.70 -0.67 14.88
N ALA A 78 8.69 -0.11 14.19
CA ALA A 78 8.72 1.31 13.86
C ALA A 78 7.59 1.70 12.90
N LEU A 79 7.32 0.86 11.90
CA LEU A 79 6.24 1.09 10.95
C LEU A 79 4.86 1.10 11.65
N LEU A 80 4.62 0.12 12.51
CA LEU A 80 3.39 0.08 13.31
C LEU A 80 3.30 1.27 14.27
N GLY A 81 4.42 1.65 14.89
CA GLY A 81 4.50 2.77 15.82
C GLY A 81 4.19 4.12 15.16
N ILE A 82 4.77 4.39 14.00
CA ILE A 82 4.53 5.68 13.30
C ILE A 82 3.09 5.76 12.76
N ARG A 83 2.51 4.66 12.27
CA ARG A 83 1.11 4.61 11.85
C ARG A 83 0.16 4.90 13.01
N ALA A 84 0.43 4.32 14.18
CA ALA A 84 -0.33 4.59 15.39
C ALA A 84 -0.18 6.05 15.86
N ALA A 85 1.04 6.59 15.89
CA ALA A 85 1.31 7.98 16.28
C ALA A 85 0.60 9.00 15.38
N LEU A 86 0.54 8.72 14.08
CA LEU A 86 -0.15 9.58 13.11
C LEU A 86 -1.67 9.31 13.03
N GLY A 87 -2.20 8.32 13.76
CA GLY A 87 -3.62 7.98 13.77
C GLY A 87 -4.13 7.43 12.43
N LEU A 88 -3.29 6.70 11.71
CA LEU A 88 -3.61 6.16 10.39
C LEU A 88 -4.31 4.80 10.53
N PHE A 89 -5.56 4.72 10.15
CA PHE A 89 -6.38 3.51 10.30
C PHE A 89 -6.78 2.85 8.97
N THR A 90 -6.59 3.54 7.86
CA THR A 90 -6.92 3.07 6.52
C THR A 90 -5.65 2.92 5.71
N ASN A 91 -5.50 1.80 5.00
CA ASN A 91 -4.47 1.64 3.99
C ASN A 91 -5.11 1.39 2.61
N LEU A 92 -4.93 2.33 1.71
CA LEU A 92 -5.38 2.24 0.32
C LEU A 92 -4.27 1.64 -0.53
N ARG A 93 -4.55 0.52 -1.18
CA ARG A 93 -3.64 -0.19 -2.09
C ARG A 93 -4.31 -0.41 -3.44
N PRO A 94 -4.11 0.48 -4.42
CA PRO A 94 -4.61 0.29 -5.77
C PRO A 94 -3.81 -0.81 -6.48
N ALA A 95 -4.50 -1.71 -7.19
CA ALA A 95 -3.89 -2.71 -8.06
C ALA A 95 -4.52 -2.59 -9.44
N LYS A 96 -3.78 -1.99 -10.37
CA LYS A 96 -4.19 -1.74 -11.75
C LYS A 96 -3.28 -2.50 -12.70
N LEU A 97 -3.86 -3.28 -13.60
CA LEU A 97 -3.12 -3.86 -14.71
C LEU A 97 -3.00 -2.81 -15.83
N TYR A 98 -1.80 -2.29 -15.99
CA TYR A 98 -1.50 -1.37 -17.09
C TYR A 98 -1.57 -2.10 -18.44
N LYS A 99 -2.22 -1.46 -19.43
CA LYS A 99 -2.37 -2.05 -20.77
C LYS A 99 -1.01 -2.44 -21.37
N ALA A 100 0.01 -1.63 -21.14
CA ALA A 100 1.37 -1.86 -21.61
C ALA A 100 2.10 -2.99 -20.88
N LEU A 101 1.57 -3.49 -19.75
CA LEU A 101 2.16 -4.55 -18.92
C LEU A 101 1.39 -5.87 -18.98
N LYS A 102 0.44 -6.03 -19.90
CA LYS A 102 -0.33 -7.28 -20.02
C LYS A 102 0.55 -8.51 -20.17
N ASP A 103 1.66 -8.38 -20.89
CA ASP A 103 2.60 -9.49 -21.12
C ASP A 103 3.41 -9.86 -19.87
N SER A 104 3.46 -8.98 -18.87
CA SER A 104 4.10 -9.23 -17.57
C SER A 104 3.13 -9.87 -16.56
N CYS A 105 1.82 -9.86 -16.84
CA CYS A 105 0.82 -10.48 -15.99
C CYS A 105 0.96 -12.01 -16.03
N PRO A 106 1.01 -12.68 -14.87
CA PRO A 106 1.13 -14.15 -14.82
C PRO A 106 -0.17 -14.89 -15.15
N LEU A 107 -1.30 -14.18 -15.25
CA LEU A 107 -2.58 -14.78 -15.57
C LEU A 107 -2.72 -15.03 -17.06
N ARG A 108 -3.58 -15.99 -17.41
CA ARG A 108 -3.91 -16.28 -18.81
C ARG A 108 -4.47 -15.03 -19.50
N PRO A 109 -4.12 -14.77 -20.78
CA PRO A 109 -4.55 -13.57 -21.50
C PRO A 109 -6.08 -13.36 -21.56
N ASP A 110 -6.86 -14.46 -21.65
CA ASP A 110 -8.32 -14.40 -21.68
C ASP A 110 -8.94 -13.89 -20.35
N ILE A 111 -8.27 -14.14 -19.21
CA ILE A 111 -8.72 -13.65 -17.89
C ILE A 111 -8.54 -12.12 -17.77
N VAL A 112 -7.51 -11.59 -18.41
CA VAL A 112 -7.11 -10.17 -18.30
C VAL A 112 -7.30 -9.39 -19.60
N GLU A 113 -8.11 -9.90 -20.52
CA GLU A 113 -8.36 -9.26 -21.82
C GLU A 113 -8.81 -7.81 -21.66
N ASN A 114 -9.69 -7.55 -20.71
CA ASN A 114 -10.22 -6.19 -20.45
C ASN A 114 -9.42 -5.43 -19.37
N GLY A 115 -8.33 -6.02 -18.85
CA GLY A 115 -7.60 -5.48 -17.70
C GLY A 115 -8.40 -5.56 -16.41
N PHE A 116 -7.86 -4.98 -15.35
CA PHE A 116 -8.55 -4.78 -14.08
C PHE A 116 -7.97 -3.55 -13.36
N ASP A 117 -8.77 -2.96 -12.50
CA ASP A 117 -8.39 -1.83 -11.64
C ASP A 117 -9.20 -1.95 -10.36
N LEU A 118 -8.57 -2.44 -9.30
CA LEU A 118 -9.19 -2.60 -8.00
C LEU A 118 -8.50 -1.73 -6.93
N MET A 119 -9.27 -1.33 -5.94
CA MET A 119 -8.78 -0.61 -4.75
C MET A 119 -9.00 -1.46 -3.52
N MET A 120 -7.90 -1.91 -2.91
CA MET A 120 -7.96 -2.57 -1.60
C MET A 120 -8.00 -1.52 -0.50
N VAL A 121 -9.04 -1.53 0.30
CA VAL A 121 -9.23 -0.70 1.50
C VAL A 121 -9.03 -1.60 2.72
N ARG A 122 -7.78 -1.62 3.22
CA ARG A 122 -7.33 -2.44 4.34
C ARG A 122 -7.46 -1.66 5.64
N GLU A 123 -8.12 -2.22 6.65
CA GLU A 123 -8.01 -1.72 8.02
C GLU A 123 -6.58 -1.89 8.53
N LEU A 124 -6.03 -0.91 9.27
CA LEU A 124 -4.60 -0.83 9.50
C LEU A 124 -4.19 -0.91 10.98
N THR A 125 -5.10 -0.67 11.92
CA THR A 125 -4.77 -0.47 13.35
C THR A 125 -5.45 -1.44 14.30
N GLY A 126 -6.22 -2.38 13.78
CA GLY A 126 -6.91 -3.41 14.56
C GLY A 126 -6.52 -4.83 14.17
N GLY A 127 -7.31 -5.78 14.63
CA GLY A 127 -7.20 -7.19 14.30
C GLY A 127 -6.05 -7.89 14.98
N ILE A 128 -5.61 -9.00 14.40
CA ILE A 128 -4.62 -9.92 14.98
C ILE A 128 -3.23 -9.28 15.18
N TYR A 129 -2.89 -8.24 14.42
CA TYR A 129 -1.60 -7.55 14.56
C TYR A 129 -1.49 -6.68 15.81
N PHE A 130 -2.64 -6.31 16.40
CA PHE A 130 -2.73 -5.44 17.57
C PHE A 130 -3.44 -6.09 18.77
N GLY A 131 -4.00 -7.28 18.58
CA GLY A 131 -4.69 -8.02 19.63
C GLY A 131 -3.76 -8.56 20.71
N GLU A 132 -4.38 -9.05 21.78
CA GLU A 132 -3.66 -9.74 22.83
C GLU A 132 -2.92 -10.97 22.29
N ARG A 133 -1.69 -11.15 22.73
CA ARG A 133 -0.86 -12.26 22.30
C ARG A 133 0.00 -12.78 23.44
N GLY A 134 0.42 -14.03 23.36
CA GLY A 134 1.26 -14.60 24.38
C GLY A 134 1.66 -16.04 24.14
N ARG A 135 2.37 -16.56 25.12
CA ARG A 135 2.70 -17.98 25.25
C ARG A 135 2.24 -18.48 26.60
N ARG A 136 1.84 -19.73 26.67
CA ARG A 136 1.40 -20.40 27.88
C ARG A 136 1.70 -21.88 27.80
N GLU A 137 1.70 -22.54 28.97
CA GLU A 137 1.69 -24.01 29.02
C GLU A 137 0.25 -24.49 28.79
N GLY A 138 0.06 -25.36 27.80
CA GLY A 138 -1.23 -25.91 27.44
C GLY A 138 -1.30 -27.42 27.56
N LYS A 139 -2.40 -28.03 27.10
CA LYS A 139 -2.64 -29.47 27.19
C LYS A 139 -1.57 -30.31 26.47
N TYR A 140 -0.99 -29.77 25.42
CA TYR A 140 -0.04 -30.46 24.53
C TYR A 140 1.37 -29.86 24.57
N GLY A 141 1.72 -29.12 25.64
CA GLY A 141 2.97 -28.40 25.79
C GLY A 141 2.82 -26.90 25.56
N GLU A 142 3.94 -26.22 25.26
CA GLU A 142 3.93 -24.78 25.04
C GLU A 142 2.97 -24.38 23.88
N GLU A 143 2.08 -23.44 24.16
CA GLU A 143 1.14 -22.86 23.20
C GLU A 143 1.44 -21.38 23.00
N ALA A 144 1.29 -20.89 21.76
CA ALA A 144 1.31 -19.47 21.44
C ALA A 144 -0.04 -19.06 20.86
N TYR A 145 -0.49 -17.83 21.17
CA TYR A 145 -1.74 -17.30 20.66
C TYR A 145 -1.62 -15.82 20.27
N ASP A 146 -2.39 -15.45 19.25
CA ASP A 146 -2.67 -14.08 18.84
C ASP A 146 -4.18 -13.92 18.68
N THR A 147 -4.74 -12.81 19.18
CA THR A 147 -6.18 -12.59 19.22
C THR A 147 -6.61 -11.66 18.08
N GLU A 148 -7.54 -12.12 17.25
CA GLU A 148 -8.26 -11.28 16.28
C GLU A 148 -9.38 -10.53 17.00
N CYS A 149 -9.28 -9.21 17.11
CA CYS A 149 -10.28 -8.39 17.78
C CYS A 149 -10.54 -7.10 16.99
N TYR A 150 -11.82 -6.79 16.77
CA TYR A 150 -12.30 -5.55 16.18
C TYR A 150 -13.44 -4.97 17.00
N SER A 151 -13.40 -3.67 17.23
CA SER A 151 -14.55 -2.92 17.74
C SER A 151 -15.47 -2.48 16.59
N LYS A 152 -16.74 -2.24 16.90
CA LYS A 152 -17.70 -1.72 15.92
C LYS A 152 -17.23 -0.40 15.31
N MET A 153 -16.65 0.50 16.11
CA MET A 153 -16.16 1.80 15.68
C MET A 153 -15.02 1.66 14.64
N GLU A 154 -14.09 0.71 14.81
CA GLU A 154 -13.02 0.46 13.86
C GLU A 154 -13.57 -0.01 12.51
N ILE A 155 -14.57 -0.87 12.53
CA ILE A 155 -15.23 -1.36 11.32
C ILE A 155 -16.03 -0.24 10.64
N GLU A 156 -16.79 0.56 11.40
CA GLU A 156 -17.57 1.67 10.86
C GLU A 156 -16.71 2.68 10.10
N ARG A 157 -15.57 3.09 10.69
CA ARG A 157 -14.69 4.09 10.06
C ARG A 157 -14.08 3.60 8.76
N ILE A 158 -13.63 2.33 8.69
CA ILE A 158 -13.04 1.78 7.48
C ILE A 158 -14.10 1.51 6.40
N ALA A 159 -15.30 1.05 6.79
CA ALA A 159 -16.42 0.88 5.88
C ALA A 159 -16.80 2.19 5.19
N LYS A 160 -16.92 3.28 5.94
CA LYS A 160 -17.19 4.62 5.37
C LYS A 160 -16.15 5.02 4.33
N VAL A 161 -14.85 4.81 4.60
CA VAL A 161 -13.79 5.08 3.62
C VAL A 161 -13.98 4.25 2.35
N ALA A 162 -14.33 2.98 2.47
CA ALA A 162 -14.57 2.11 1.32
C ALA A 162 -15.76 2.57 0.48
N PHE A 163 -16.87 2.93 1.09
CA PHE A 163 -18.05 3.43 0.37
C PHE A 163 -17.80 4.78 -0.29
N GLU A 164 -17.14 5.72 0.38
CA GLU A 164 -16.74 7.01 -0.22
C GLU A 164 -15.74 6.81 -1.38
N THR A 165 -14.83 5.87 -1.26
CA THR A 165 -13.92 5.49 -2.33
C THR A 165 -14.70 4.92 -3.52
N ALA A 166 -15.66 4.04 -3.28
CA ALA A 166 -16.49 3.43 -4.32
C ALA A 166 -17.35 4.45 -5.07
N ARG A 167 -17.88 5.49 -4.39
CA ARG A 167 -18.60 6.61 -5.04
C ARG A 167 -17.78 7.33 -6.11
N LYS A 168 -16.46 7.40 -5.92
CA LYS A 168 -15.51 7.99 -6.88
C LYS A 168 -15.05 7.02 -7.96
N ARG A 169 -15.48 5.77 -7.92
CA ARG A 169 -15.15 4.68 -8.84
C ARG A 169 -16.44 4.07 -9.44
N ASN A 170 -16.50 2.74 -9.54
CA ASN A 170 -17.63 2.05 -10.19
C ASN A 170 -18.79 1.72 -9.25
N LYS A 171 -18.80 2.28 -8.04
CA LYS A 171 -19.88 2.14 -7.03
C LYS A 171 -20.15 0.70 -6.60
N ASN A 172 -19.10 -0.12 -6.53
CA ASN A 172 -19.19 -1.50 -6.08
C ASN A 172 -18.20 -1.77 -4.95
N VAL A 173 -18.70 -2.21 -3.79
CA VAL A 173 -17.91 -2.63 -2.64
C VAL A 173 -18.08 -4.12 -2.43
N ILE A 174 -16.98 -4.84 -2.30
CA ILE A 174 -16.93 -6.23 -1.86
C ILE A 174 -16.32 -6.26 -0.46
N SER A 175 -17.11 -6.64 0.54
CA SER A 175 -16.65 -6.85 1.90
C SER A 175 -16.09 -8.26 2.03
N ILE A 176 -14.80 -8.38 2.36
CA ILE A 176 -14.12 -9.66 2.50
C ILE A 176 -13.90 -9.98 3.98
N ASP A 177 -14.33 -11.16 4.38
CA ASP A 177 -14.29 -11.63 5.76
C ASP A 177 -14.20 -13.18 5.86
N LYS A 178 -14.26 -13.71 7.07
CA LYS A 178 -14.37 -15.15 7.36
C LYS A 178 -15.56 -15.44 8.29
N ALA A 179 -16.73 -14.84 8.03
CA ALA A 179 -17.89 -14.86 8.90
C ALA A 179 -18.50 -16.26 9.13
N ASN A 180 -18.21 -17.22 8.24
CA ASN A 180 -18.60 -18.61 8.45
C ASN A 180 -17.87 -19.30 9.62
N VAL A 181 -16.74 -18.72 10.08
CA VAL A 181 -15.92 -19.28 11.17
C VAL A 181 -15.71 -18.29 12.31
N LEU A 182 -15.29 -17.03 12.01
CA LEU A 182 -14.82 -16.08 13.01
C LEU A 182 -15.93 -15.16 13.52
N GLU A 183 -15.98 -14.95 14.84
CA GLU A 183 -16.91 -14.02 15.48
C GLU A 183 -16.60 -12.56 15.13
N SER A 184 -15.32 -12.18 15.09
CA SER A 184 -14.86 -10.87 14.62
C SER A 184 -15.35 -10.56 13.21
N SER A 185 -15.33 -11.54 12.31
CA SER A 185 -15.84 -11.40 10.95
C SER A 185 -17.36 -11.32 10.87
N ARG A 186 -18.09 -11.95 11.80
CA ARG A 186 -19.55 -11.78 11.89
C ARG A 186 -19.92 -10.36 12.29
N LEU A 187 -19.22 -9.79 13.27
CA LEU A 187 -19.38 -8.36 13.63
C LEU A 187 -18.99 -7.45 12.47
N TRP A 188 -17.89 -7.77 11.77
CA TRP A 188 -17.43 -7.04 10.57
C TRP A 188 -18.55 -6.94 9.53
N ARG A 189 -19.08 -8.07 9.10
CA ARG A 189 -20.14 -8.16 8.09
C ARG A 189 -21.39 -7.40 8.50
N ALA A 190 -21.86 -7.61 9.72
CA ALA A 190 -23.04 -6.93 10.23
C ALA A 190 -22.88 -5.40 10.24
N THR A 191 -21.71 -4.92 10.66
CA THR A 191 -21.41 -3.48 10.73
C THR A 191 -21.26 -2.87 9.34
N VAL A 192 -20.56 -3.54 8.38
CA VAL A 192 -20.47 -3.08 6.99
C VAL A 192 -21.85 -2.95 6.37
N HIS A 193 -22.75 -3.93 6.58
CA HIS A 193 -24.14 -3.87 6.09
C HIS A 193 -24.96 -2.76 6.74
N GLU A 194 -24.68 -2.42 7.99
CA GLU A 194 -25.33 -1.28 8.66
C GLU A 194 -24.93 0.04 7.99
N ILE A 195 -23.62 0.24 7.75
CA ILE A 195 -23.10 1.43 7.06
C ILE A 195 -23.56 1.48 5.60
N ALA A 196 -23.67 0.35 4.91
CA ALA A 196 -24.15 0.29 3.52
C ALA A 196 -25.53 0.95 3.32
N LYS A 197 -26.37 0.99 4.35
CA LYS A 197 -27.69 1.65 4.28
C LYS A 197 -27.60 3.16 4.03
N ASP A 198 -26.51 3.79 4.45
CA ASP A 198 -26.23 5.22 4.22
C ASP A 198 -25.72 5.50 2.80
N TYR A 199 -25.45 4.44 2.03
CA TYR A 199 -24.88 4.51 0.68
C TYR A 199 -25.73 3.74 -0.35
N PRO A 200 -27.03 4.09 -0.52
CA PRO A 200 -27.96 3.35 -1.37
C PRO A 200 -27.58 3.37 -2.86
N ASP A 201 -26.66 4.25 -3.25
CA ASP A 201 -26.11 4.37 -4.59
C ASP A 201 -24.89 3.46 -4.84
N VAL A 202 -24.43 2.72 -3.83
CA VAL A 202 -23.28 1.80 -3.90
C VAL A 202 -23.75 0.36 -3.67
N THR A 203 -23.40 -0.53 -4.58
CA THR A 203 -23.65 -1.97 -4.40
C THR A 203 -22.67 -2.52 -3.35
N CYS A 204 -23.17 -3.28 -2.39
CA CYS A 204 -22.37 -3.96 -1.38
C CYS A 204 -22.64 -5.46 -1.40
N THR A 205 -21.59 -6.25 -1.55
CA THR A 205 -21.64 -7.72 -1.50
C THR A 205 -20.58 -8.28 -0.57
N ASP A 206 -20.80 -9.50 -0.09
CA ASP A 206 -19.85 -10.20 0.78
C ASP A 206 -19.10 -11.28 0.00
N MET A 207 -17.85 -11.50 0.39
CA MET A 207 -17.07 -12.63 -0.10
C MET A 207 -16.22 -13.21 1.04
N LEU A 208 -16.19 -14.53 1.18
CA LEU A 208 -15.26 -15.17 2.09
C LEU A 208 -13.83 -15.04 1.58
N VAL A 209 -12.87 -14.82 2.47
CA VAL A 209 -11.46 -14.52 2.11
C VAL A 209 -10.80 -15.59 1.26
N ASP A 210 -11.07 -16.86 1.53
CA ASP A 210 -10.58 -18.00 0.73
C ASP A 210 -11.16 -18.00 -0.70
N ASN A 211 -12.44 -17.64 -0.85
CA ASN A 211 -13.02 -17.44 -2.18
C ASN A 211 -12.45 -16.20 -2.86
N ALA A 212 -12.20 -15.11 -2.12
CA ALA A 212 -11.61 -13.90 -2.67
C ALA A 212 -10.22 -14.16 -3.26
N ALA A 213 -9.36 -14.91 -2.57
CA ALA A 213 -8.06 -15.33 -3.08
C ALA A 213 -8.19 -16.10 -4.41
N MET A 214 -9.13 -17.05 -4.50
CA MET A 214 -9.40 -17.77 -5.76
C MET A 214 -9.92 -16.84 -6.85
N GLN A 215 -10.80 -15.90 -6.52
CA GLN A 215 -11.44 -15.00 -7.49
C GLN A 215 -10.48 -13.92 -8.02
N LEU A 216 -9.51 -13.48 -7.24
CA LEU A 216 -8.45 -12.56 -7.69
C LEU A 216 -7.66 -13.17 -8.86
N VAL A 217 -7.38 -14.47 -8.81
CA VAL A 217 -6.69 -15.19 -9.89
C VAL A 217 -7.62 -15.57 -11.05
N LYS A 218 -8.89 -15.89 -10.75
CA LYS A 218 -9.86 -16.39 -11.74
C LYS A 218 -10.57 -15.29 -12.52
N ASN A 219 -10.93 -14.19 -11.85
CA ASN A 219 -11.69 -13.08 -12.43
C ASN A 219 -11.41 -11.78 -11.67
N PRO A 220 -10.21 -11.19 -11.77
CA PRO A 220 -9.85 -9.96 -11.06
C PRO A 220 -10.70 -8.76 -11.47
N ALA A 221 -11.25 -8.74 -12.67
CA ALA A 221 -12.05 -7.64 -13.20
C ALA A 221 -13.40 -7.44 -12.47
N GLN A 222 -13.85 -8.40 -11.66
CA GLN A 222 -15.08 -8.25 -10.86
C GLN A 222 -14.90 -7.31 -9.66
N PHE A 223 -13.66 -7.07 -9.22
CA PHE A 223 -13.36 -6.25 -8.07
C PHE A 223 -13.23 -4.77 -8.47
N ASP A 224 -13.93 -3.90 -7.75
CA ASP A 224 -13.77 -2.45 -7.82
C ASP A 224 -13.15 -1.94 -6.52
N VAL A 225 -13.92 -1.91 -5.43
CA VAL A 225 -13.42 -1.59 -4.10
C VAL A 225 -13.60 -2.80 -3.19
N VAL A 226 -12.53 -3.19 -2.54
CA VAL A 226 -12.50 -4.25 -1.54
C VAL A 226 -12.30 -3.64 -0.17
N VAL A 227 -13.14 -3.98 0.80
CA VAL A 227 -12.92 -3.62 2.20
C VAL A 227 -12.71 -4.88 3.04
N THR A 228 -11.64 -4.89 3.85
CA THR A 228 -11.29 -6.07 4.62
C THR A 228 -10.43 -5.74 5.84
N SER A 229 -10.30 -6.72 6.75
CA SER A 229 -9.49 -6.66 7.95
C SER A 229 -8.00 -6.51 7.65
N ASN A 230 -7.22 -6.21 8.67
CA ASN A 230 -5.79 -5.93 8.58
C ASN A 230 -5.01 -7.08 7.91
N MET A 231 -5.07 -8.29 8.47
CA MET A 231 -4.32 -9.43 7.96
C MET A 231 -4.82 -9.89 6.59
N PHE A 232 -6.12 -9.98 6.38
CA PHE A 232 -6.66 -10.38 5.07
C PHE A 232 -6.32 -9.36 4.00
N GLY A 233 -6.38 -8.07 4.31
CA GLY A 233 -6.00 -7.00 3.40
C GLY A 233 -4.51 -7.01 3.05
N ASP A 234 -3.66 -7.40 4.00
CA ASP A 234 -2.22 -7.56 3.74
C ASP A 234 -1.97 -8.66 2.71
N ILE A 235 -2.50 -9.85 2.97
CA ILE A 235 -2.29 -11.03 2.12
C ILE A 235 -2.89 -10.81 0.71
N LEU A 236 -4.15 -10.38 0.63
CA LEU A 236 -4.84 -10.22 -0.65
C LEU A 236 -4.28 -9.07 -1.49
N SER A 237 -3.76 -8.02 -0.87
CA SER A 237 -3.14 -6.93 -1.64
C SER A 237 -1.78 -7.36 -2.22
N ASP A 238 -1.02 -8.20 -1.53
CA ASP A 238 0.22 -8.75 -2.07
C ASP A 238 -0.07 -9.73 -3.22
N GLU A 239 -1.10 -10.57 -3.10
CA GLU A 239 -1.59 -11.39 -4.20
C GLU A 239 -2.02 -10.51 -5.39
N SER A 240 -2.80 -9.47 -5.14
CA SER A 240 -3.22 -8.50 -6.17
C SER A 240 -2.03 -7.83 -6.85
N SER A 241 -0.93 -7.63 -6.11
CA SER A 241 0.30 -7.08 -6.67
C SER A 241 0.91 -7.98 -7.72
N GLN A 242 0.98 -9.25 -7.46
CA GLN A 242 1.61 -10.22 -8.36
C GLN A 242 0.84 -10.35 -9.68
N ILE A 243 -0.47 -10.27 -9.65
CA ILE A 243 -1.28 -10.34 -10.86
C ILE A 243 -1.22 -9.07 -11.74
N THR A 244 -0.68 -7.96 -11.22
CA THR A 244 -0.39 -6.76 -12.05
C THR A 244 0.93 -6.84 -12.82
N GLY A 245 1.75 -7.85 -12.52
CA GLY A 245 3.03 -8.09 -13.18
C GLY A 245 4.27 -7.70 -12.36
N SER A 246 4.18 -6.78 -11.41
CA SER A 246 5.27 -6.47 -10.47
C SER A 246 4.81 -5.69 -9.26
N ILE A 247 5.29 -6.08 -8.09
CA ILE A 247 5.13 -5.35 -6.83
C ILE A 247 5.76 -3.94 -6.89
N GLY A 248 6.75 -3.73 -7.77
CA GLY A 248 7.39 -2.43 -8.02
C GLY A 248 6.50 -1.37 -8.68
N MET A 249 5.26 -1.76 -9.05
CA MET A 249 4.26 -0.85 -9.64
C MET A 249 3.19 -0.38 -8.64
N LEU A 250 3.19 -0.85 -7.41
CA LEU A 250 2.07 -0.68 -6.50
C LEU A 250 2.38 0.31 -5.37
N PRO A 251 1.72 1.49 -5.42
CA PRO A 251 1.78 2.47 -4.35
C PRO A 251 0.86 2.08 -3.20
N SER A 252 1.01 2.78 -2.07
CA SER A 252 0.00 2.77 -1.02
C SER A 252 -0.12 4.12 -0.32
N ALA A 253 -1.29 4.35 0.27
CA ALA A 253 -1.58 5.48 1.12
C ALA A 253 -2.12 4.99 2.46
N SER A 254 -1.49 5.38 3.56
CA SER A 254 -2.01 5.18 4.90
C SER A 254 -2.65 6.48 5.37
N LEU A 255 -3.95 6.46 5.63
CA LEU A 255 -4.77 7.64 5.91
C LEU A 255 -5.47 7.52 7.26
N GLY A 256 -5.74 8.67 7.88
CA GLY A 256 -6.46 8.80 9.12
C GLY A 256 -7.66 9.75 9.00
N SER A 257 -8.03 10.36 10.12
CA SER A 257 -9.11 11.35 10.17
C SER A 257 -8.71 12.75 9.71
N THR A 258 -7.41 12.98 9.47
CA THR A 258 -6.87 14.27 9.00
C THR A 258 -6.36 14.14 7.56
N LYS A 259 -5.97 15.27 6.97
CA LYS A 259 -5.33 15.27 5.63
C LYS A 259 -3.91 14.69 5.65
N ARG A 260 -3.25 14.62 6.81
CA ARG A 260 -1.93 14.02 6.92
C ARG A 260 -2.03 12.52 6.63
N GLY A 261 -1.31 12.07 5.61
CA GLY A 261 -1.15 10.68 5.26
C GLY A 261 0.32 10.25 5.32
N MET A 262 0.53 8.95 5.27
CA MET A 262 1.84 8.35 5.03
C MET A 262 1.77 7.51 3.76
N TYR A 263 2.70 7.74 2.86
CA TYR A 263 2.72 7.16 1.51
C TYR A 263 3.99 6.36 1.31
N GLU A 264 3.84 5.13 0.86
CA GLU A 264 4.95 4.19 0.71
C GLU A 264 4.64 3.16 -0.39
N PRO A 265 5.66 2.63 -1.09
CA PRO A 265 5.44 1.46 -1.94
C PRO A 265 5.08 0.25 -1.06
N ILE A 266 4.32 -0.72 -1.59
CA ILE A 266 3.95 -1.91 -0.81
C ILE A 266 5.09 -2.93 -0.69
N HIS A 267 6.10 -2.85 -1.56
CA HIS A 267 7.27 -3.75 -1.52
C HIS A 267 8.22 -3.43 -0.36
N GLY A 268 9.06 -4.40 0.00
CA GLY A 268 10.06 -4.27 1.06
C GLY A 268 11.35 -3.54 0.60
N SER A 269 12.39 -3.66 1.42
CA SER A 269 13.66 -2.93 1.27
C SER A 269 14.61 -3.47 0.20
N ALA A 270 14.41 -4.72 -0.27
CA ALA A 270 15.26 -5.39 -1.26
C ALA A 270 16.77 -5.17 -1.05
N PRO A 271 17.34 -5.60 0.10
CA PRO A 271 18.71 -5.29 0.48
C PRO A 271 19.75 -5.89 -0.46
N ASP A 272 19.38 -6.92 -1.21
CA ASP A 272 20.19 -7.59 -2.23
C ASP A 272 20.53 -6.71 -3.44
N ILE A 273 19.66 -5.72 -3.75
CA ILE A 273 19.87 -4.77 -4.84
C ILE A 273 20.14 -3.33 -4.36
N ALA A 274 20.17 -3.09 -3.05
CA ALA A 274 20.41 -1.76 -2.50
C ALA A 274 21.78 -1.20 -2.94
N GLY A 275 21.83 0.07 -3.35
CA GLY A 275 23.02 0.74 -3.84
C GLY A 275 23.46 0.33 -5.25
N GLN A 276 22.70 -0.52 -5.95
CA GLN A 276 23.06 -0.99 -7.30
C GLN A 276 22.34 -0.24 -8.44
N ASN A 277 21.55 0.77 -8.12
CA ASN A 277 20.78 1.55 -9.11
C ASN A 277 19.85 0.67 -9.98
N LYS A 278 19.22 -0.36 -9.37
CA LYS A 278 18.39 -1.36 -10.06
C LYS A 278 16.92 -1.33 -9.63
N ALA A 279 16.65 -0.79 -8.45
CA ALA A 279 15.28 -0.77 -7.90
C ALA A 279 14.33 0.00 -8.81
N ASN A 280 13.12 -0.55 -9.00
CA ASN A 280 12.04 0.13 -9.69
C ASN A 280 11.49 1.27 -8.81
N PRO A 281 11.58 2.56 -9.20
CA PRO A 281 11.12 3.67 -8.38
C PRO A 281 9.64 3.99 -8.58
N ILE A 282 8.95 3.33 -9.53
CA ILE A 282 7.60 3.72 -9.98
C ILE A 282 6.59 3.64 -8.84
N ALA A 283 6.61 2.59 -8.02
CA ALA A 283 5.69 2.48 -6.90
C ALA A 283 5.80 3.66 -5.91
N THR A 284 7.02 4.14 -5.63
CA THR A 284 7.25 5.30 -4.77
C THR A 284 6.84 6.61 -5.44
N ILE A 285 7.08 6.75 -6.75
CA ILE A 285 6.61 7.89 -7.54
C ILE A 285 5.07 7.95 -7.55
N LEU A 286 4.40 6.81 -7.74
CA LEU A 286 2.95 6.72 -7.67
C LEU A 286 2.42 6.95 -6.23
N SER A 287 3.18 6.55 -5.21
CA SER A 287 2.86 6.89 -3.81
C SER A 287 2.92 8.41 -3.58
N ALA A 288 3.89 9.09 -4.19
CA ALA A 288 3.96 10.55 -4.18
C ALA A 288 2.78 11.20 -4.93
N SER A 289 2.32 10.62 -6.05
CA SER A 289 1.09 11.04 -6.73
C SER A 289 -0.12 10.91 -5.79
N MET A 290 -0.27 9.78 -5.08
CA MET A 290 -1.32 9.62 -4.07
C MET A 290 -1.21 10.66 -2.95
N MET A 291 0.00 11.03 -2.53
CA MET A 291 0.23 12.08 -1.53
C MET A 291 -0.31 13.43 -2.00
N LEU A 292 -0.03 13.82 -3.24
CA LEU A 292 -0.56 15.05 -3.83
C LEU A 292 -2.09 15.04 -3.84
N ARG A 293 -2.71 13.92 -4.20
CA ARG A 293 -4.16 13.76 -4.30
C ARG A 293 -4.86 13.77 -2.95
N TYR A 294 -4.37 12.97 -1.99
CA TYR A 294 -5.11 12.74 -0.74
C TYR A 294 -4.72 13.70 0.39
N SER A 295 -3.46 14.13 0.49
CA SER A 295 -3.03 15.07 1.53
C SER A 295 -3.17 16.52 1.12
N PHE A 296 -2.98 16.84 -0.16
CA PHE A 296 -2.89 18.24 -0.63
C PHE A 296 -4.02 18.67 -1.56
N ASP A 297 -4.94 17.76 -1.96
CA ASP A 297 -6.01 18.01 -2.95
C ASP A 297 -5.47 18.55 -4.30
N LEU A 298 -4.27 18.13 -4.68
CA LEU A 298 -3.57 18.50 -5.92
C LEU A 298 -3.81 17.44 -7.01
N ASP A 299 -5.06 17.29 -7.45
CA ASP A 299 -5.45 16.25 -8.41
C ASP A 299 -4.79 16.40 -9.77
N LYS A 300 -4.64 17.63 -10.28
CA LYS A 300 -4.02 17.90 -11.58
C LYS A 300 -2.53 17.52 -11.60
N GLU A 301 -1.84 17.80 -10.52
CA GLU A 301 -0.44 17.47 -10.31
C GLU A 301 -0.26 15.96 -10.21
N ALA A 302 -1.14 15.29 -9.47
CA ALA A 302 -1.18 13.83 -9.38
C ALA A 302 -1.46 13.18 -10.74
N ASP A 303 -2.46 13.67 -11.48
CA ASP A 303 -2.80 13.19 -12.83
C ASP A 303 -1.63 13.36 -13.81
N ALA A 304 -0.84 14.42 -13.68
CA ALA A 304 0.35 14.62 -14.51
C ALA A 304 1.43 13.56 -14.25
N ILE A 305 1.66 13.20 -13.00
CA ILE A 305 2.59 12.12 -12.63
C ILE A 305 2.06 10.78 -13.14
N ASP A 306 0.78 10.47 -12.91
CA ASP A 306 0.16 9.22 -13.35
C ASP A 306 0.24 9.07 -14.88
N ALA A 307 -0.04 10.15 -15.63
CA ALA A 307 0.06 10.18 -17.09
C ALA A 307 1.50 10.02 -17.58
N ALA A 308 2.50 10.58 -16.90
CA ALA A 308 3.91 10.40 -17.23
C ALA A 308 4.34 8.94 -17.05
N VAL A 309 3.88 8.27 -16.00
CA VAL A 309 4.13 6.84 -15.78
C VAL A 309 3.42 5.98 -16.85
N ASP A 310 2.15 6.26 -17.15
CA ASP A 310 1.43 5.57 -18.22
C ASP A 310 2.20 5.70 -19.56
N LYS A 311 2.63 6.90 -19.91
CA LYS A 311 3.37 7.17 -21.13
C LYS A 311 4.73 6.47 -21.16
N PHE A 312 5.46 6.46 -20.06
CA PHE A 312 6.71 5.73 -19.90
C PHE A 312 6.53 4.24 -20.26
N LEU A 313 5.49 3.61 -19.75
CA LEU A 313 5.18 2.21 -20.02
C LEU A 313 4.73 1.98 -21.47
N GLU A 314 3.91 2.87 -22.04
CA GLU A 314 3.46 2.80 -23.43
C GLU A 314 4.61 2.92 -24.43
N MET A 315 5.65 3.70 -24.11
CA MET A 315 6.86 3.81 -24.94
C MET A 315 7.74 2.55 -24.88
N GLY A 316 7.34 1.54 -24.09
CA GLY A 316 8.05 0.27 -24.01
C GLY A 316 9.21 0.25 -23.03
N TYR A 317 9.41 1.30 -22.25
CA TYR A 317 10.45 1.32 -21.21
C TYR A 317 10.11 0.37 -20.07
N ARG A 318 11.12 -0.31 -19.53
CA ARG A 318 10.95 -1.32 -18.47
C ARG A 318 12.11 -1.24 -17.48
N THR A 319 11.83 -1.52 -16.22
CA THR A 319 12.82 -1.87 -15.20
C THR A 319 13.12 -3.38 -15.25
N ALA A 320 14.11 -3.85 -14.50
CA ALA A 320 14.51 -5.26 -14.53
C ALA A 320 13.38 -6.23 -14.14
N ASP A 321 12.58 -5.87 -13.15
CA ASP A 321 11.41 -6.62 -12.69
C ASP A 321 10.27 -6.69 -13.73
N LEU A 322 10.14 -5.66 -14.57
CA LEU A 322 9.12 -5.56 -15.63
C LEU A 322 9.61 -6.09 -17.00
N ALA A 323 10.91 -6.13 -17.21
CA ALA A 323 11.48 -6.56 -18.50
C ALA A 323 11.29 -8.07 -18.75
N GLY A 324 11.39 -8.90 -17.70
CA GLY A 324 11.20 -10.34 -17.80
C GLY A 324 11.93 -10.94 -19.01
N ASN A 325 11.22 -11.76 -19.79
CA ASN A 325 11.73 -12.39 -21.01
C ASN A 325 11.37 -11.63 -22.30
N THR A 326 10.98 -10.35 -22.20
CA THR A 326 10.53 -9.54 -23.35
C THR A 326 11.66 -9.17 -24.33
N GLY A 327 12.92 -9.34 -23.94
CA GLY A 327 14.09 -8.90 -24.71
C GLY A 327 14.36 -7.41 -24.64
N VAL A 328 13.55 -6.64 -23.88
CA VAL A 328 13.77 -5.22 -23.64
C VAL A 328 14.94 -5.05 -22.68
N LYS A 329 15.90 -4.17 -23.02
CA LYS A 329 16.98 -3.80 -22.10
C LYS A 329 16.41 -3.03 -20.93
N PRO A 330 16.56 -3.51 -19.68
CA PRO A 330 16.03 -2.81 -18.51
C PRO A 330 16.77 -1.51 -18.27
N LEU A 331 16.04 -0.49 -17.83
CA LEU A 331 16.57 0.79 -17.36
C LEU A 331 16.89 0.69 -15.86
N SER A 332 17.93 1.43 -15.46
CA SER A 332 18.28 1.63 -14.06
C SER A 332 17.31 2.58 -13.35
N THR A 333 17.35 2.66 -12.02
CA THR A 333 16.52 3.56 -11.20
C THR A 333 16.62 5.02 -11.69
N THR A 334 17.84 5.51 -11.91
CA THR A 334 18.08 6.89 -12.35
C THR A 334 17.64 7.14 -13.81
N GLU A 335 17.79 6.15 -14.70
CA GLU A 335 17.31 6.27 -16.08
C GLU A 335 15.78 6.32 -16.14
N VAL A 336 15.08 5.51 -15.31
CA VAL A 336 13.61 5.56 -15.18
C VAL A 336 13.18 6.94 -14.71
N THR A 337 13.82 7.45 -13.65
CA THR A 337 13.53 8.79 -13.10
C THR A 337 13.68 9.86 -14.16
N ALA A 338 14.83 9.87 -14.88
CA ALA A 338 15.10 10.84 -15.95
C ALA A 338 14.03 10.79 -17.05
N LYS A 339 13.59 9.58 -17.45
CA LYS A 339 12.53 9.43 -18.47
C LYS A 339 11.17 9.94 -17.99
N ILE A 340 10.81 9.70 -16.75
CA ILE A 340 9.57 10.23 -16.17
C ILE A 340 9.61 11.76 -16.09
N LEU A 341 10.75 12.34 -15.70
CA LEU A 341 10.95 13.80 -15.67
C LEU A 341 10.83 14.45 -17.05
N GLU A 342 11.28 13.77 -18.12
CA GLU A 342 11.13 14.23 -19.52
C GLU A 342 9.66 14.22 -19.96
N LEU A 343 8.82 13.35 -19.38
CA LEU A 343 7.41 13.16 -19.74
C LEU A 343 6.45 14.03 -18.92
N LEU A 344 6.93 14.57 -17.81
CA LEU A 344 6.23 15.54 -16.97
C LEU A 344 6.24 16.93 -17.60
#